data_066370d1eb8f5608c7edfaf2f51ec1b3
#
_entry.id   066370d1eb8f5608c7edfaf2f51ec1b3
#
_cell.length_a   1.000
_cell.length_b   1.000
_cell.length_c   1.000
_cell.angle_alpha   90.00
_cell.angle_beta   90.00
_cell.angle_gamma   90.00
#
_symmetry.space_group_name_H-M   'P 1'
#
loop_
_entity.id
_entity.type
_entity.pdbx_description
1 polymer ?
#
loop_
_entity_poly.entity_id
_entity_poly.type
_entity_poly.pdbx_seq_one_letter_code
_entity_poly.pdbx_strand_id
1 'polypeptide(L)'
;IGVPSRMNLGQILETHLGWAAHVLGFKVLTPVFDGANDTDIEDALARSWLVQKSGAVSFAPDSNEPTVQLGLAKSWLDSQGYDGDMVFSDNYLGEAKDICLRLWLEQHGISSRDLEAKELAQAVDRVTVERNLPSPIGGKAILRDGHTGEPFGQPVTVGHIYIMKLIHLVEDKVHVRSTGPYSLISQQPLGGKAQFGGQRFGEMEVWSLEAYGAAHSLQEVLTIKSDDVTGRAKTYEAIVKGDSIVSPGVPESFRVLVKELQSLGLA
;
A
#
# COMPACT_ATOMS: atom_id res chain seq x y z
N ILE A 1 -17.83 2.41 -5.53
CA ILE A 1 -17.21 3.61 -6.14
C ILE A 1 -15.72 3.70 -5.82
N GLY A 2 -15.28 3.38 -4.59
CA GLY A 2 -13.87 3.48 -4.19
C GLY A 2 -12.93 2.49 -4.89
N VAL A 3 -13.39 1.29 -5.23
CA VAL A 3 -12.57 0.27 -5.91
C VAL A 3 -12.30 0.66 -7.37
N PRO A 4 -13.30 0.98 -8.22
CA PRO A 4 -13.05 1.39 -9.59
C PRO A 4 -12.21 2.67 -9.70
N SER A 5 -12.43 3.65 -8.82
CA SER A 5 -11.70 4.93 -8.85
C SER A 5 -10.22 4.78 -8.48
N ARG A 6 -9.85 3.77 -7.70
CA ARG A 6 -8.47 3.49 -7.28
C ARG A 6 -7.76 2.44 -8.14
N MET A 7 -8.45 1.80 -9.07
CA MET A 7 -7.90 0.75 -9.94
C MET A 7 -7.16 -0.36 -9.16
N ASN A 8 -7.71 -0.77 -8.01
CA ASN A 8 -7.07 -1.71 -7.08
C ASN A 8 -7.79 -3.05 -6.98
N LEU A 9 -8.48 -3.48 -8.04
CA LEU A 9 -9.18 -4.76 -8.09
C LEU A 9 -8.25 -5.94 -7.80
N GLY A 10 -7.04 -5.92 -8.36
CA GLY A 10 -6.03 -6.96 -8.13
C GLY A 10 -5.66 -7.12 -6.66
N GLN A 11 -5.59 -6.04 -5.88
CA GLN A 11 -5.30 -6.11 -4.43
C GLN A 11 -6.45 -6.76 -3.65
N ILE A 12 -7.69 -6.58 -4.08
CA ILE A 12 -8.85 -7.24 -3.46
C ILE A 12 -8.82 -8.74 -3.77
N LEU A 13 -8.57 -9.13 -5.02
CA LEU A 13 -8.42 -10.52 -5.40
C LEU A 13 -7.24 -11.19 -4.68
N GLU A 14 -6.11 -10.48 -4.54
CA GLU A 14 -4.97 -10.92 -3.72
C GLU A 14 -5.38 -11.17 -2.26
N THR A 15 -6.18 -10.29 -1.67
CA THR A 15 -6.68 -10.44 -0.30
C THR A 15 -7.52 -11.71 -0.14
N HIS A 16 -8.39 -12.00 -1.10
CA HIS A 16 -9.22 -13.22 -1.11
C HIS A 16 -8.36 -14.48 -1.24
N LEU A 17 -7.48 -14.51 -2.24
CA LEU A 17 -6.59 -15.66 -2.46
C LEU A 17 -5.60 -15.83 -1.31
N GLY A 18 -5.12 -14.72 -0.72
CA GLY A 18 -4.27 -14.74 0.46
C GLY A 18 -4.93 -15.35 1.68
N TRP A 19 -6.25 -15.14 1.88
CA TRP A 19 -7.00 -15.83 2.91
C TRP A 19 -7.02 -17.34 2.70
N ALA A 20 -7.36 -17.78 1.47
CA ALA A 20 -7.39 -19.19 1.14
C ALA A 20 -6.00 -19.84 1.30
N ALA A 21 -4.95 -19.17 0.82
CA ALA A 21 -3.57 -19.63 0.93
C ALA A 21 -3.13 -19.76 2.39
N HIS A 22 -3.51 -18.82 3.25
CA HIS A 22 -3.21 -18.87 4.68
C HIS A 22 -3.89 -20.07 5.35
N VAL A 23 -5.17 -20.29 5.08
CA VAL A 23 -5.93 -21.42 5.68
C VAL A 23 -5.44 -22.76 5.19
N LEU A 24 -5.16 -22.89 3.90
CA LEU A 24 -4.74 -24.15 3.27
C LEU A 24 -3.22 -24.43 3.39
N GLY A 25 -2.44 -23.43 3.86
CA GLY A 25 -1.01 -23.59 4.11
C GLY A 25 -0.13 -23.61 2.86
N PHE A 26 -0.56 -23.05 1.72
CA PHE A 26 0.25 -22.96 0.51
C PHE A 26 0.68 -21.53 0.19
N LYS A 27 1.71 -21.40 -0.65
CA LYS A 27 2.20 -20.10 -1.15
C LYS A 27 1.78 -19.92 -2.60
N VAL A 28 1.28 -18.73 -2.92
CA VAL A 28 0.85 -18.34 -4.26
C VAL A 28 1.91 -17.50 -4.93
N LEU A 29 2.25 -17.85 -6.16
CA LEU A 29 3.11 -17.08 -7.05
C LEU A 29 2.32 -16.81 -8.33
N THR A 30 2.06 -15.54 -8.61
CA THR A 30 1.32 -15.09 -9.79
C THR A 30 2.23 -14.24 -10.69
N PRO A 31 2.83 -14.80 -11.75
CA PRO A 31 3.57 -14.04 -12.75
C PRO A 31 2.68 -13.00 -13.44
N VAL A 32 3.29 -11.96 -14.02
CA VAL A 32 2.58 -10.78 -14.56
C VAL A 32 1.53 -11.15 -15.63
N PHE A 33 1.79 -12.17 -16.46
CA PHE A 33 0.90 -12.60 -17.54
C PHE A 33 0.28 -13.97 -17.33
N ASP A 34 0.46 -14.57 -16.16
CA ASP A 34 -0.07 -15.88 -15.79
C ASP A 34 -0.62 -15.78 -14.35
N GLY A 35 -1.69 -15.01 -14.20
CA GLY A 35 -2.36 -14.78 -12.93
C GLY A 35 -3.46 -15.82 -12.67
N ALA A 36 -3.95 -15.88 -11.43
CA ALA A 36 -5.11 -16.68 -11.06
C ALA A 36 -6.39 -16.08 -11.65
N ASN A 37 -7.26 -16.96 -12.15
CA ASN A 37 -8.58 -16.57 -12.62
C ASN A 37 -9.59 -16.49 -11.45
N ASP A 38 -10.74 -15.86 -11.69
CA ASP A 38 -11.80 -15.75 -10.67
C ASP A 38 -12.27 -17.15 -10.21
N THR A 39 -12.34 -18.13 -11.11
CA THR A 39 -12.70 -19.50 -10.80
C THR A 39 -11.72 -20.19 -9.86
N ASP A 40 -10.41 -19.95 -10.04
CA ASP A 40 -9.37 -20.51 -9.18
C ASP A 40 -9.44 -19.93 -7.77
N ILE A 41 -9.73 -18.62 -7.67
CA ILE A 41 -9.86 -17.93 -6.39
C ILE A 41 -11.10 -18.39 -5.63
N GLU A 42 -12.25 -18.50 -6.32
CA GLU A 42 -13.49 -18.99 -5.72
C GLU A 42 -13.38 -20.44 -5.25
N ASP A 43 -12.73 -21.29 -6.03
CA ASP A 43 -12.50 -22.69 -5.68
C ASP A 43 -11.54 -22.83 -4.49
N ALA A 44 -10.48 -22.03 -4.45
CA ALA A 44 -9.56 -21.97 -3.30
C ALA A 44 -10.27 -21.50 -2.01
N LEU A 45 -11.14 -20.50 -2.11
CA LEU A 45 -11.95 -20.04 -0.98
C LEU A 45 -12.93 -21.11 -0.51
N ALA A 46 -13.57 -21.82 -1.44
CA ALA A 46 -14.47 -22.91 -1.14
C ALA A 46 -13.74 -24.06 -0.42
N ARG A 47 -12.58 -24.48 -0.93
CA ARG A 47 -11.73 -25.50 -0.27
C ARG A 47 -11.31 -25.04 1.14
N SER A 48 -10.96 -23.78 1.32
CA SER A 48 -10.58 -23.24 2.63
C SER A 48 -11.75 -23.32 3.62
N TRP A 49 -12.96 -23.00 3.17
CA TRP A 49 -14.16 -23.10 3.99
C TRP A 49 -14.48 -24.55 4.37
N LEU A 50 -14.39 -25.50 3.42
CA LEU A 50 -14.63 -26.92 3.67
C LEU A 50 -13.64 -27.48 4.70
N VAL A 51 -12.36 -27.12 4.60
CA VAL A 51 -11.32 -27.54 5.55
C VAL A 51 -11.55 -26.95 6.94
N GLN A 52 -11.98 -25.70 7.04
CA GLN A 52 -12.35 -25.09 8.32
C GLN A 52 -13.57 -25.76 8.96
N LYS A 53 -14.60 -26.06 8.16
CA LYS A 53 -15.86 -26.68 8.64
C LYS A 53 -15.67 -28.12 9.08
N SER A 54 -14.79 -28.87 8.41
CA SER A 54 -14.44 -30.23 8.82
C SER A 54 -13.61 -30.30 10.11
N GLY A 55 -13.12 -29.14 10.61
CA GLY A 55 -12.18 -29.10 11.73
C GLY A 55 -10.78 -29.61 11.42
N ALA A 56 -10.44 -29.72 10.15
CA ALA A 56 -9.14 -30.22 9.69
C ALA A 56 -8.00 -29.19 9.78
N VAL A 57 -8.28 -27.96 10.20
CA VAL A 57 -7.28 -26.91 10.47
C VAL A 57 -6.96 -26.84 11.95
N SER A 58 -5.70 -26.89 12.29
CA SER A 58 -5.21 -26.61 13.64
C SER A 58 -4.13 -25.53 13.58
N PHE A 59 -4.23 -24.52 14.46
CA PHE A 59 -3.21 -23.49 14.64
C PHE A 59 -2.37 -23.86 15.86
N ALA A 60 -1.06 -23.95 15.67
CA ALA A 60 -0.17 -24.14 16.82
C ALA A 60 -0.11 -22.86 17.66
N PRO A 61 -0.05 -22.95 19.02
CA PRO A 61 -0.05 -21.78 19.90
C PRO A 61 1.10 -20.79 19.62
N ASP A 62 2.23 -21.29 19.15
CA ASP A 62 3.45 -20.52 18.95
C ASP A 62 3.74 -20.16 17.48
N SER A 63 2.92 -20.61 16.54
CA SER A 63 3.08 -20.30 15.14
C SER A 63 1.74 -19.88 14.51
N ASN A 64 1.79 -18.85 13.67
CA ASN A 64 0.64 -18.43 12.85
C ASN A 64 0.45 -19.33 11.61
N GLU A 65 1.25 -20.38 11.45
CA GLU A 65 1.14 -21.28 10.31
C GLU A 65 0.12 -22.38 10.62
N PRO A 66 -0.93 -22.53 9.80
CA PRO A 66 -1.92 -23.57 9.98
C PRO A 66 -1.36 -24.94 9.58
N THR A 67 -1.71 -25.95 10.35
CA THR A 67 -1.49 -27.35 9.94
C THR A 67 -2.80 -27.93 9.43
N VAL A 68 -2.83 -28.36 8.19
CA VAL A 68 -4.02 -28.90 7.53
C VAL A 68 -3.95 -30.42 7.44
N GLN A 69 -4.95 -31.09 7.97
CA GLN A 69 -5.12 -32.55 7.90
C GLN A 69 -6.14 -32.91 6.81
N LEU A 70 -5.70 -32.92 5.55
CA LEU A 70 -6.59 -33.18 4.40
C LEU A 70 -7.36 -34.50 4.52
N GLY A 71 -6.79 -35.53 5.17
CA GLY A 71 -7.48 -36.79 5.41
C GLY A 71 -8.77 -36.66 6.23
N LEU A 72 -8.79 -35.77 7.24
CA LEU A 72 -9.99 -35.46 8.02
C LEU A 72 -11.04 -34.72 7.17
N ALA A 73 -10.61 -33.78 6.35
CA ALA A 73 -11.51 -33.04 5.47
C ALA A 73 -12.18 -33.97 4.45
N LYS A 74 -11.41 -34.89 3.84
CA LYS A 74 -11.93 -35.89 2.88
C LYS A 74 -12.93 -36.81 3.56
N SER A 75 -12.58 -37.44 4.67
CA SER A 75 -13.50 -38.34 5.40
C SER A 75 -14.77 -37.65 5.89
N TRP A 76 -14.69 -36.36 6.22
CA TRP A 76 -15.88 -35.57 6.55
C TRP A 76 -16.77 -35.35 5.32
N LEU A 77 -16.21 -35.02 4.16
CA LEU A 77 -16.95 -34.87 2.90
C LEU A 77 -17.61 -36.18 2.48
N ASP A 78 -16.91 -37.33 2.58
CA ASP A 78 -17.46 -38.65 2.31
C ASP A 78 -18.67 -38.94 3.23
N SER A 79 -18.62 -38.52 4.50
CA SER A 79 -19.75 -38.66 5.42
C SER A 79 -20.96 -37.79 5.05
N GLN A 80 -20.75 -36.71 4.31
CA GLN A 80 -21.81 -35.83 3.76
C GLN A 80 -22.33 -36.36 2.39
N GLY A 81 -21.74 -37.41 1.85
CA GLY A 81 -22.12 -38.03 0.58
C GLY A 81 -21.47 -37.39 -0.66
N TYR A 82 -20.36 -36.70 -0.48
CA TYR A 82 -19.53 -36.12 -1.56
C TYR A 82 -18.17 -36.77 -1.60
N ASP A 83 -17.59 -36.92 -2.80
CA ASP A 83 -16.26 -37.50 -2.99
C ASP A 83 -15.17 -36.50 -2.59
N GLY A 84 -14.52 -36.77 -1.46
CA GLY A 84 -13.44 -35.91 -0.93
C GLY A 84 -12.21 -35.86 -1.81
N ASP A 85 -11.90 -36.94 -2.56
CA ASP A 85 -10.75 -36.95 -3.46
C ASP A 85 -10.97 -36.06 -4.69
N MET A 86 -12.19 -36.04 -5.20
CA MET A 86 -12.56 -35.18 -6.32
C MET A 86 -12.49 -33.69 -5.96
N VAL A 87 -12.98 -33.28 -4.77
CA VAL A 87 -12.99 -31.88 -4.30
C VAL A 87 -11.59 -31.29 -4.15
N PHE A 88 -10.63 -32.10 -3.69
CA PHE A 88 -9.25 -31.63 -3.48
C PHE A 88 -8.30 -31.93 -4.64
N SER A 89 -8.82 -32.40 -5.78
CA SER A 89 -8.07 -32.62 -7.00
C SER A 89 -8.04 -31.36 -7.86
N ASP A 90 -6.90 -31.06 -8.47
CA ASP A 90 -6.76 -29.91 -9.38
C ASP A 90 -7.39 -30.14 -10.76
N ASN A 91 -7.78 -31.40 -11.06
CA ASN A 91 -8.40 -31.75 -12.33
C ASN A 91 -9.90 -31.37 -12.41
N TYR A 92 -10.52 -31.01 -11.28
CA TYR A 92 -11.95 -30.73 -11.17
C TYR A 92 -12.20 -29.35 -10.57
N LEU A 93 -11.75 -28.30 -11.31
CA LEU A 93 -11.97 -26.90 -10.92
C LEU A 93 -13.47 -26.56 -10.94
N GLY A 94 -13.95 -25.96 -9.84
CA GLY A 94 -15.35 -25.56 -9.67
C GLY A 94 -16.21 -26.53 -8.85
N GLU A 95 -15.85 -27.80 -8.74
CA GLU A 95 -16.60 -28.77 -7.92
C GLU A 95 -16.57 -28.40 -6.42
N ALA A 96 -15.42 -27.95 -5.91
CA ALA A 96 -15.32 -27.51 -4.53
C ALA A 96 -16.25 -26.32 -4.24
N LYS A 97 -16.41 -25.41 -5.20
CA LYS A 97 -17.35 -24.29 -5.11
C LYS A 97 -18.79 -24.77 -4.99
N ASP A 98 -19.24 -25.64 -5.88
CA ASP A 98 -20.61 -26.13 -5.91
C ASP A 98 -20.96 -26.89 -4.62
N ILE A 99 -20.10 -27.78 -4.17
CA ILE A 99 -20.27 -28.56 -2.95
C ILE A 99 -20.29 -27.64 -1.72
N CYS A 100 -19.38 -26.67 -1.66
CA CYS A 100 -19.33 -25.68 -0.58
C CYS A 100 -20.64 -24.88 -0.46
N LEU A 101 -21.14 -24.38 -1.59
CA LEU A 101 -22.38 -23.60 -1.61
C LEU A 101 -23.60 -24.43 -1.23
N ARG A 102 -23.67 -25.71 -1.66
CA ARG A 102 -24.73 -26.63 -1.27
C ARG A 102 -24.72 -26.88 0.23
N LEU A 103 -23.59 -27.23 0.81
CA LEU A 103 -23.45 -27.45 2.25
C LEU A 103 -23.73 -26.19 3.06
N TRP A 104 -23.34 -25.00 2.55
CA TRP A 104 -23.64 -23.74 3.19
C TRP A 104 -25.16 -23.46 3.21
N LEU A 105 -25.87 -23.69 2.12
CA LEU A 105 -27.34 -23.54 2.07
C LEU A 105 -28.05 -24.54 2.99
N GLU A 106 -27.59 -25.80 3.03
CA GLU A 106 -28.14 -26.81 3.94
C GLU A 106 -27.99 -26.41 5.41
N GLN A 107 -26.85 -25.80 5.80
CA GLN A 107 -26.66 -25.24 7.14
C GLN A 107 -27.68 -24.15 7.50
N HIS A 108 -28.19 -23.44 6.50
CA HIS A 108 -29.18 -22.40 6.67
C HIS A 108 -30.62 -22.89 6.45
N GLY A 109 -30.82 -24.21 6.34
CA GLY A 109 -32.13 -24.86 6.26
C GLY A 109 -32.77 -24.82 4.87
N ILE A 110 -31.99 -24.66 3.82
CA ILE A 110 -32.43 -24.67 2.43
C ILE A 110 -31.92 -25.93 1.76
N SER A 111 -32.86 -26.77 1.24
CA SER A 111 -32.47 -27.96 0.46
C SER A 111 -31.85 -27.53 -0.87
N SER A 112 -30.65 -28.01 -1.15
CA SER A 112 -29.84 -27.58 -2.30
C SER A 112 -29.37 -28.69 -3.21
N ARG A 113 -29.63 -29.98 -2.85
CA ARG A 113 -29.10 -31.14 -3.58
C ARG A 113 -29.58 -31.25 -5.02
N ASP A 114 -30.82 -30.83 -5.30
CA ASP A 114 -31.45 -30.97 -6.61
C ASP A 114 -31.38 -29.69 -7.46
N LEU A 115 -30.76 -28.63 -6.94
CA LEU A 115 -30.68 -27.33 -7.65
C LEU A 115 -29.65 -27.37 -8.77
N GLU A 116 -29.98 -26.83 -9.93
CA GLU A 116 -29.02 -26.55 -10.99
C GLU A 116 -28.08 -25.40 -10.59
N ALA A 117 -26.90 -25.29 -11.25
CA ALA A 117 -25.87 -24.31 -10.91
C ALA A 117 -26.39 -22.84 -10.90
N LYS A 118 -27.29 -22.49 -11.83
CA LYS A 118 -27.91 -21.15 -11.88
C LYS A 118 -28.85 -20.91 -10.72
N GLU A 119 -29.66 -21.89 -10.37
CA GLU A 119 -30.60 -21.82 -9.25
C GLU A 119 -29.85 -21.78 -7.91
N LEU A 120 -28.77 -22.52 -7.80
CA LEU A 120 -27.86 -22.52 -6.67
C LEU A 120 -27.28 -21.12 -6.42
N ALA A 121 -26.75 -20.47 -7.46
CA ALA A 121 -26.24 -19.11 -7.35
C ALA A 121 -27.33 -18.10 -6.91
N GLN A 122 -28.52 -18.18 -7.50
CA GLN A 122 -29.65 -17.31 -7.10
C GLN A 122 -30.11 -17.55 -5.66
N ALA A 123 -30.10 -18.80 -5.20
CA ALA A 123 -30.43 -19.12 -3.82
C ALA A 123 -29.39 -18.57 -2.84
N VAL A 124 -28.11 -18.67 -3.17
CA VAL A 124 -27.01 -18.09 -2.39
C VAL A 124 -27.13 -16.57 -2.30
N ASP A 125 -27.36 -15.89 -3.42
CA ASP A 125 -27.53 -14.43 -3.47
C ASP A 125 -28.74 -13.98 -2.64
N ARG A 126 -29.84 -14.70 -2.73
CA ARG A 126 -31.04 -14.40 -1.93
C ARG A 126 -30.77 -14.51 -0.44
N VAL A 127 -30.13 -15.58 0.01
CA VAL A 127 -29.79 -15.77 1.44
C VAL A 127 -28.80 -14.70 1.91
N THR A 128 -27.80 -14.37 1.09
CA THR A 128 -26.80 -13.34 1.39
C THR A 128 -27.45 -11.98 1.59
N VAL A 129 -28.40 -11.61 0.73
CA VAL A 129 -29.08 -10.31 0.81
C VAL A 129 -30.14 -10.28 1.94
N GLU A 130 -31.01 -11.29 2.02
CA GLU A 130 -32.14 -11.29 2.96
C GLU A 130 -31.68 -11.47 4.43
N ARG A 131 -30.65 -12.30 4.65
CA ARG A 131 -30.18 -12.63 6.01
C ARG A 131 -28.88 -11.91 6.37
N ASN A 132 -28.32 -11.09 5.48
CA ASN A 132 -27.03 -10.41 5.65
C ASN A 132 -25.90 -11.38 6.05
N LEU A 133 -25.90 -12.59 5.49
CA LEU A 133 -24.91 -13.62 5.75
C LEU A 133 -23.89 -13.67 4.61
N PRO A 134 -22.57 -13.61 4.88
CA PRO A 134 -21.59 -13.67 3.84
C PRO A 134 -21.53 -15.07 3.21
N SER A 135 -21.52 -15.11 1.87
CA SER A 135 -21.22 -16.35 1.12
C SER A 135 -19.79 -16.79 1.41
N PRO A 136 -19.54 -18.10 1.55
CA PRO A 136 -18.19 -18.63 1.81
C PRO A 136 -17.16 -18.30 0.73
N ILE A 137 -17.61 -18.13 -0.51
CA ILE A 137 -16.74 -17.77 -1.64
C ILE A 137 -16.56 -16.24 -1.81
N GLY A 138 -17.30 -15.44 -1.04
CA GLY A 138 -17.29 -13.96 -1.15
C GLY A 138 -16.15 -13.27 -0.41
N GLY A 139 -15.31 -13.99 0.30
CA GLY A 139 -14.18 -13.42 1.07
C GLY A 139 -14.60 -12.42 2.15
N LYS A 140 -15.85 -12.47 2.60
CA LYS A 140 -16.40 -11.56 3.63
C LYS A 140 -16.62 -12.29 4.94
N ALA A 141 -16.44 -11.57 6.05
CA ALA A 141 -16.69 -12.05 7.39
C ALA A 141 -17.50 -11.05 8.20
N ILE A 142 -18.26 -11.55 9.18
CA ILE A 142 -18.99 -10.72 10.15
C ILE A 142 -17.99 -10.35 11.24
N LEU A 143 -17.55 -9.09 11.24
CA LEU A 143 -16.67 -8.55 12.26
C LEU A 143 -17.48 -7.93 13.38
N ARG A 144 -16.89 -7.89 14.59
CA ARG A 144 -17.46 -7.26 15.77
C ARG A 144 -16.55 -6.13 16.24
N ASP A 145 -17.15 -5.07 16.75
CA ASP A 145 -16.42 -3.98 17.39
C ASP A 145 -15.72 -4.51 18.65
N GLY A 146 -14.43 -4.23 18.78
CA GLY A 146 -13.64 -4.65 19.95
C GLY A 146 -14.04 -3.99 21.27
N HIS A 147 -14.72 -2.84 21.24
CA HIS A 147 -15.18 -2.12 22.42
C HIS A 147 -16.58 -2.54 22.87
N THR A 148 -17.52 -2.61 21.93
CA THR A 148 -18.94 -2.87 22.23
C THR A 148 -19.31 -4.34 22.09
N GLY A 149 -18.55 -5.13 21.32
CA GLY A 149 -18.89 -6.51 20.97
C GLY A 149 -20.01 -6.64 19.93
N GLU A 150 -20.59 -5.52 19.47
CA GLU A 150 -21.66 -5.53 18.48
C GLU A 150 -21.10 -5.85 17.07
N PRO A 151 -21.86 -6.59 16.24
CA PRO A 151 -21.45 -6.85 14.86
C PRO A 151 -21.56 -5.58 14.01
N PHE A 152 -20.66 -5.40 13.05
CA PHE A 152 -20.81 -4.35 12.04
C PHE A 152 -22.07 -4.56 11.20
N GLY A 153 -22.67 -3.47 10.74
CA GLY A 153 -23.94 -3.50 10.00
C GLY A 153 -23.89 -4.26 8.66
N GLN A 154 -22.69 -4.48 8.11
CA GLN A 154 -22.48 -5.24 6.89
C GLN A 154 -21.24 -6.13 7.01
N PRO A 155 -21.23 -7.32 6.37
CA PRO A 155 -20.05 -8.16 6.27
C PRO A 155 -18.90 -7.43 5.58
N VAL A 156 -17.68 -7.57 6.10
CA VAL A 156 -16.47 -6.88 5.66
C VAL A 156 -15.53 -7.88 4.97
N THR A 157 -14.86 -7.45 3.90
CA THR A 157 -13.81 -8.25 3.25
C THR A 157 -12.62 -8.39 4.18
N VAL A 158 -12.20 -9.62 4.44
CA VAL A 158 -11.08 -9.97 5.31
C VAL A 158 -10.16 -10.95 4.59
N GLY A 159 -8.87 -10.73 4.70
CA GLY A 159 -7.88 -11.63 4.10
C GLY A 159 -6.46 -11.22 4.43
N HIS A 160 -5.51 -11.90 3.81
CA HIS A 160 -4.09 -11.65 3.95
C HIS A 160 -3.54 -10.99 2.68
N ILE A 161 -2.74 -9.94 2.87
CA ILE A 161 -2.05 -9.25 1.77
C ILE A 161 -0.56 -9.19 2.08
N TYR A 162 0.26 -9.30 1.05
CA TYR A 162 1.70 -9.20 1.17
C TYR A 162 2.14 -7.73 1.27
N ILE A 163 2.77 -7.36 2.37
CA ILE A 163 3.25 -6.00 2.61
C ILE A 163 4.77 -5.99 2.58
N MET A 164 5.33 -5.15 1.71
CA MET A 164 6.76 -4.93 1.63
C MET A 164 7.15 -3.57 2.22
N LYS A 165 8.24 -3.55 2.99
CA LYS A 165 8.90 -2.32 3.41
C LYS A 165 9.70 -1.76 2.23
N LEU A 166 9.40 -0.52 1.83
CA LEU A 166 10.15 0.15 0.76
C LEU A 166 11.51 0.66 1.27
N ILE A 167 12.49 0.71 0.38
CA ILE A 167 13.84 1.20 0.66
C ILE A 167 13.91 2.72 0.86
N HIS A 168 12.79 3.43 0.73
CA HIS A 168 12.70 4.88 0.98
C HIS A 168 12.78 5.19 2.48
N LEU A 169 13.89 4.84 3.10
CA LEU A 169 14.14 5.08 4.52
C LEU A 169 14.49 6.55 4.77
N VAL A 170 14.10 7.06 5.93
CA VAL A 170 14.36 8.45 6.32
C VAL A 170 15.86 8.73 6.47
N GLU A 171 16.64 7.76 6.93
CA GLU A 171 18.10 7.86 7.07
C GLU A 171 18.82 8.14 5.75
N ASP A 172 18.30 7.61 4.64
CA ASP A 172 18.83 7.88 3.31
C ASP A 172 18.44 9.24 2.75
N LYS A 173 17.40 9.86 3.29
CA LYS A 173 16.83 11.13 2.82
C LYS A 173 17.14 12.32 3.72
N VAL A 174 17.43 12.07 4.99
CA VAL A 174 17.77 13.13 5.93
C VAL A 174 19.05 13.82 5.47
N HIS A 175 19.00 15.16 5.37
CA HIS A 175 20.12 15.96 4.90
C HIS A 175 20.09 17.34 5.54
N VAL A 176 21.27 17.82 5.97
CA VAL A 176 21.48 19.12 6.57
C VAL A 176 22.74 19.74 5.97
N ARG A 177 22.75 21.06 5.81
CA ARG A 177 23.91 21.81 5.37
C ARG A 177 24.04 23.11 6.16
N SER A 178 25.25 23.43 6.60
CA SER A 178 25.64 24.77 7.05
C SER A 178 26.47 25.46 5.98
N THR A 179 27.71 25.01 5.79
CA THR A 179 28.61 25.41 4.71
C THR A 179 29.00 24.16 3.93
N GLY A 180 29.35 24.33 2.66
CA GLY A 180 29.73 23.22 1.80
C GLY A 180 30.24 23.69 0.43
N PRO A 181 30.34 22.82 -0.57
CA PRO A 181 30.85 23.16 -1.89
C PRO A 181 29.90 24.11 -2.64
N TYR A 182 30.47 24.98 -3.44
CA TYR A 182 29.78 25.98 -4.27
C TYR A 182 30.23 25.82 -5.73
N SER A 183 29.33 26.22 -6.66
CA SER A 183 29.67 26.31 -8.08
C SER A 183 30.74 27.37 -8.31
N LEU A 184 31.67 27.12 -9.22
CA LEU A 184 32.79 28.05 -9.51
C LEU A 184 32.32 29.35 -10.16
N ILE A 185 31.36 29.30 -11.07
CA ILE A 185 30.90 30.45 -11.84
C ILE A 185 29.85 31.25 -11.08
N SER A 186 28.74 30.63 -10.71
CA SER A 186 27.61 31.27 -10.07
C SER A 186 27.77 31.47 -8.57
N GLN A 187 28.77 30.82 -7.95
CA GLN A 187 28.99 30.83 -6.50
C GLN A 187 27.78 30.37 -5.66
N GLN A 188 26.84 29.68 -6.29
CA GLN A 188 25.67 29.11 -5.64
C GLN A 188 26.00 27.77 -5.01
N PRO A 189 25.29 27.36 -3.90
CA PRO A 189 25.43 26.04 -3.33
C PRO A 189 25.11 24.96 -4.37
N LEU A 190 25.89 23.88 -4.41
CA LEU A 190 25.57 22.70 -5.23
C LEU A 190 24.29 22.03 -4.73
N GLY A 191 23.62 21.26 -5.59
CA GLY A 191 22.42 20.48 -5.24
C GLY A 191 22.74 19.04 -4.87
N GLY A 192 21.84 18.39 -4.13
CA GLY A 192 21.88 16.97 -3.83
C GLY A 192 22.62 16.57 -2.54
N LYS A 193 22.12 15.52 -1.89
CA LYS A 193 22.68 15.00 -0.63
C LYS A 193 24.11 14.49 -0.79
N ALA A 194 24.41 13.79 -1.89
CA ALA A 194 25.73 13.21 -2.14
C ALA A 194 26.84 14.28 -2.23
N GLN A 195 26.51 15.48 -2.67
CA GLN A 195 27.45 16.60 -2.82
C GLN A 195 27.42 17.56 -1.62
N PHE A 196 26.77 17.18 -0.53
CA PHE A 196 26.54 18.05 0.63
C PHE A 196 25.94 19.39 0.20
N GLY A 197 24.94 19.32 -0.70
CA GLY A 197 24.35 20.48 -1.35
C GLY A 197 23.22 21.12 -0.53
N GLY A 198 22.78 22.29 -0.99
CA GLY A 198 21.63 22.99 -0.42
C GLY A 198 20.31 22.62 -1.07
N GLN A 199 19.22 23.09 -0.47
CA GLN A 199 17.89 22.99 -1.05
C GLN A 199 17.68 24.08 -2.11
N ARG A 200 16.95 23.75 -3.16
CA ARG A 200 16.58 24.72 -4.19
C ARG A 200 15.42 25.59 -3.67
N PHE A 201 15.64 26.89 -3.66
CA PHE A 201 14.59 27.87 -3.45
C PHE A 201 14.17 28.42 -4.82
N GLY A 202 13.05 27.91 -5.34
CA GLY A 202 12.61 28.21 -6.71
C GLY A 202 11.84 29.52 -6.80
N GLU A 203 11.41 29.84 -8.01
CA GLU A 203 10.67 31.08 -8.31
C GLU A 203 9.34 31.14 -7.56
N MET A 204 8.62 30.03 -7.45
CA MET A 204 7.34 29.98 -6.75
C MET A 204 7.51 30.21 -5.24
N GLU A 205 8.58 29.74 -4.63
CA GLU A 205 8.91 29.98 -3.23
C GLU A 205 9.24 31.46 -3.00
N VAL A 206 9.91 32.11 -3.96
CA VAL A 206 10.15 33.56 -3.94
C VAL A 206 8.82 34.33 -3.94
N TRP A 207 7.89 33.98 -4.83
CA TRP A 207 6.57 34.62 -4.86
C TRP A 207 5.81 34.49 -3.54
N SER A 208 5.96 33.37 -2.85
CA SER A 208 5.30 33.20 -1.56
C SER A 208 5.86 34.14 -0.50
N LEU A 209 7.18 34.37 -0.47
CA LEU A 209 7.79 35.37 0.44
C LEU A 209 7.42 36.83 0.08
N GLU A 210 7.28 37.12 -1.21
CA GLU A 210 6.79 38.39 -1.70
C GLU A 210 5.34 38.65 -1.24
N ALA A 211 4.48 37.62 -1.37
CA ALA A 211 3.09 37.72 -0.93
C ALA A 211 2.93 37.95 0.57
N TYR A 212 3.84 37.40 1.38
CA TYR A 212 3.90 37.67 2.82
C TYR A 212 4.55 39.03 3.16
N GLY A 213 5.14 39.72 2.20
CA GLY A 213 5.88 40.98 2.44
C GLY A 213 7.17 40.79 3.26
N ALA A 214 7.72 39.54 3.29
CA ALA A 214 8.91 39.21 4.07
C ALA A 214 10.21 39.57 3.34
N ALA A 215 10.44 40.87 3.11
CA ALA A 215 11.56 41.38 2.32
C ALA A 215 12.94 41.04 2.89
N HIS A 216 13.12 41.11 4.19
CA HIS A 216 14.40 40.77 4.84
C HIS A 216 14.72 39.30 4.73
N SER A 217 13.74 38.42 4.92
CA SER A 217 13.92 36.96 4.75
C SER A 217 14.25 36.61 3.30
N LEU A 218 13.59 37.25 2.34
CA LEU A 218 13.88 37.08 0.92
C LEU A 218 15.30 37.52 0.58
N GLN A 219 15.73 38.70 1.05
CA GLN A 219 17.09 39.22 0.85
C GLN A 219 18.13 38.27 1.44
N GLU A 220 17.91 37.75 2.63
CA GLU A 220 18.81 36.78 3.28
C GLU A 220 18.98 35.52 2.47
N VAL A 221 17.86 34.94 2.01
CA VAL A 221 17.88 33.70 1.20
C VAL A 221 18.61 33.88 -0.13
N LEU A 222 18.44 35.04 -0.78
CA LEU A 222 19.05 35.32 -2.08
C LEU A 222 20.53 35.72 -1.99
N THR A 223 21.03 36.18 -0.85
CA THR A 223 22.39 36.74 -0.69
C THR A 223 23.27 35.87 0.21
N ILE A 224 23.21 36.09 1.52
CA ILE A 224 24.13 35.46 2.49
C ILE A 224 23.95 33.94 2.59
N LYS A 225 22.78 33.45 2.30
CA LYS A 225 22.51 31.99 2.23
C LYS A 225 22.77 31.39 0.84
N SER A 226 23.07 32.18 -0.17
CA SER A 226 23.27 31.73 -1.55
C SER A 226 24.64 32.15 -2.10
N ASP A 227 24.72 33.24 -2.84
CA ASP A 227 25.84 33.58 -3.71
C ASP A 227 26.63 34.82 -3.32
N ASP A 228 26.35 35.49 -2.21
CA ASP A 228 27.19 36.56 -1.68
C ASP A 228 28.42 36.02 -0.97
N VAL A 229 29.55 35.94 -1.71
CA VAL A 229 30.81 35.34 -1.23
C VAL A 229 31.34 36.02 0.02
N THR A 230 31.37 37.35 0.03
CA THR A 230 31.87 38.13 1.16
C THR A 230 30.92 38.18 2.35
N GLY A 231 29.61 38.24 2.06
CA GLY A 231 28.55 38.21 3.07
C GLY A 231 28.51 36.87 3.80
N ARG A 232 28.69 35.75 3.11
CA ARG A 232 28.74 34.42 3.76
C ARG A 232 29.83 34.31 4.81
N ALA A 233 31.06 34.74 4.44
CA ALA A 233 32.21 34.67 5.35
C ALA A 233 32.00 35.52 6.60
N LYS A 234 31.58 36.78 6.40
CA LYS A 234 31.31 37.72 7.50
C LYS A 234 30.17 37.27 8.41
N THR A 235 29.13 36.72 7.82
CA THR A 235 27.98 36.18 8.58
C THR A 235 28.40 35.02 9.46
N TYR A 236 29.19 34.09 8.91
CA TYR A 236 29.69 32.96 9.68
C TYR A 236 30.60 33.43 10.83
N GLU A 237 31.50 34.38 10.58
CA GLU A 237 32.37 34.99 11.58
C GLU A 237 31.54 35.67 12.69
N ALA A 238 30.51 36.45 12.31
CA ALA A 238 29.63 37.11 13.26
C ALA A 238 28.87 36.12 14.15
N ILE A 239 28.37 35.01 13.58
CA ILE A 239 27.68 33.96 14.35
C ILE A 239 28.63 33.32 15.37
N VAL A 240 29.89 33.03 14.97
CA VAL A 240 30.88 32.41 15.87
C VAL A 240 31.30 33.37 16.99
N LYS A 241 31.41 34.68 16.70
CA LYS A 241 31.78 35.71 17.68
C LYS A 241 30.60 36.19 18.55
N GLY A 242 29.35 35.93 18.12
CA GLY A 242 28.14 36.47 18.76
C GLY A 242 27.85 37.93 18.41
N ASP A 243 28.44 38.43 17.32
CA ASP A 243 28.24 39.82 16.85
C ASP A 243 26.95 39.91 15.98
N SER A 244 26.51 41.15 15.75
CA SER A 244 25.40 41.41 14.83
C SER A 244 25.78 41.15 13.39
N ILE A 245 24.84 40.55 12.63
CA ILE A 245 25.05 40.23 11.20
C ILE A 245 25.08 41.54 10.39
N VAL A 246 26.07 41.69 9.52
CA VAL A 246 26.24 42.84 8.65
C VAL A 246 25.19 42.78 7.51
N SER A 247 24.81 43.96 6.99
CA SER A 247 23.90 44.04 5.85
C SER A 247 24.44 43.29 4.64
N PRO A 248 23.56 42.53 3.93
CA PRO A 248 23.96 41.77 2.76
C PRO A 248 24.53 42.61 1.64
N GLY A 249 25.44 42.03 0.88
CA GLY A 249 26.03 42.63 -0.32
C GLY A 249 25.19 42.39 -1.58
N VAL A 250 25.86 42.48 -2.74
CA VAL A 250 25.26 42.22 -4.05
C VAL A 250 25.54 40.75 -4.45
N PRO A 251 24.52 40.00 -4.93
CA PRO A 251 24.68 38.63 -5.42
C PRO A 251 25.73 38.53 -6.54
N GLU A 252 26.56 37.47 -6.54
CA GLU A 252 27.54 37.25 -7.58
C GLU A 252 26.91 36.97 -8.95
N SER A 253 25.77 36.33 -8.98
CA SER A 253 24.98 36.10 -10.20
C SER A 253 24.57 37.41 -10.89
N PHE A 254 24.28 38.48 -10.12
CA PHE A 254 24.03 39.80 -10.69
C PHE A 254 25.31 40.41 -11.31
N ARG A 255 26.48 40.23 -10.68
CA ARG A 255 27.75 40.67 -11.23
C ARG A 255 28.10 39.98 -12.54
N VAL A 256 27.87 38.65 -12.63
CA VAL A 256 28.01 37.89 -13.85
C VAL A 256 27.10 38.45 -14.95
N LEU A 257 25.83 38.71 -14.66
CA LEU A 257 24.88 39.30 -15.61
C LEU A 257 25.38 40.62 -16.15
N VAL A 258 25.84 41.52 -15.26
CA VAL A 258 26.39 42.84 -15.67
C VAL A 258 27.61 42.64 -16.61
N LYS A 259 28.52 41.71 -16.30
CA LYS A 259 29.67 41.40 -17.17
C LYS A 259 29.27 40.83 -18.52
N GLU A 260 28.26 39.97 -18.55
CA GLU A 260 27.73 39.44 -19.81
C GLU A 260 27.10 40.57 -20.64
N LEU A 261 26.31 41.46 -20.06
CA LEU A 261 25.74 42.64 -20.75
C LEU A 261 26.85 43.54 -21.30
N GLN A 262 27.89 43.84 -20.50
CA GLN A 262 29.02 44.61 -20.95
C GLN A 262 29.76 43.92 -22.13
N SER A 263 29.88 42.62 -22.12
CA SER A 263 30.51 41.89 -23.23
C SER A 263 29.73 41.98 -24.54
N LEU A 264 28.40 42.20 -24.45
CA LEU A 264 27.54 42.45 -25.60
C LEU A 264 27.52 43.92 -26.05
N GLY A 265 28.30 44.79 -25.40
CA GLY A 265 28.34 46.24 -25.70
C GLY A 265 27.16 47.02 -25.12
N LEU A 266 26.39 46.42 -24.21
CA LEU A 266 25.31 47.09 -23.46
C LEU A 266 25.87 47.62 -22.15
N ALA A 267 26.38 48.82 -22.14
CA ALA A 267 26.99 49.42 -20.94
C ALA A 267 25.96 50.28 -20.21
#